data_db42d589bc3e9f6246661fa24628beda
#
_entry.id   db42d589bc3e9f6246661fa24628beda
#
_cell.length_a   1.000
_cell.length_b   1.000
_cell.length_c   1.000
_cell.angle_alpha   90.00
_cell.angle_beta   90.00
_cell.angle_gamma   90.00
#
_symmetry.space_group_name_H-M   'P 1'
#
loop_
_entity.id
_entity.type
_entity.pdbx_description
1 polymer ?
#
loop_
_entity_poly.entity_id
_entity_poly.type
_entity_poly.pdbx_seq_one_letter_code
_entity_poly.pdbx_strand_id
1 'polypeptide(L)'
;SAGADLSYRFKWGRVYAGGGWKAYYFMGQNAKNSTYVSFGFNAQVKDFSFYGDIDYNSRDYTALACTTYSHPLVANLQVNYNFTPDFYIGVCLQHITGEYQSKTTTVDGSFRSIVENHYKDQKFRPWVILRYTFRKNADKKHKLGKVLNSTEEGISIIK
;
A
#
# COMPACT_ATOMS: atom_id res chain seq x y z
N SER A 1 -17.97 1.61 -11.65
CA SER A 1 -16.85 0.78 -11.15
C SER A 1 -17.39 -0.54 -10.62
N ALA A 2 -16.62 -1.59 -10.80
CA ALA A 2 -16.87 -2.89 -10.20
C ALA A 2 -15.53 -3.38 -9.61
N GLY A 3 -15.60 -4.04 -8.47
CA GLY A 3 -14.43 -4.59 -7.81
C GLY A 3 -14.84 -5.57 -6.73
N ALA A 4 -13.91 -6.40 -6.33
CA ALA A 4 -14.08 -7.36 -5.25
C ALA A 4 -12.79 -7.46 -4.44
N ASP A 5 -12.96 -7.61 -3.13
CA ASP A 5 -11.89 -7.84 -2.18
C ASP A 5 -12.18 -9.12 -1.40
N LEU A 6 -11.20 -9.97 -1.34
CA LEU A 6 -11.24 -11.22 -0.62
C LEU A 6 -10.14 -11.23 0.43
N SER A 7 -10.44 -11.76 1.60
CA SER A 7 -9.41 -11.97 2.59
C SER A 7 -9.67 -13.26 3.36
N TYR A 8 -8.61 -13.97 3.65
CA TYR A 8 -8.64 -15.17 4.46
C TYR A 8 -7.68 -15.04 5.63
N ARG A 9 -8.19 -15.31 6.84
CA ARG A 9 -7.42 -15.30 8.08
C ARG A 9 -7.18 -16.73 8.53
N PHE A 10 -5.94 -17.03 8.82
CA PHE A 10 -5.53 -18.30 9.43
C PHE A 10 -4.85 -18.02 10.78
N LYS A 11 -4.50 -19.07 11.51
CA LYS A 11 -4.00 -18.98 12.88
C LYS A 11 -2.78 -18.05 13.05
N TRP A 12 -1.91 -18.00 12.06
CA TRP A 12 -0.65 -17.26 12.11
C TRP A 12 -0.59 -16.08 11.13
N GLY A 13 -1.68 -15.75 10.47
CA GLY A 13 -1.67 -14.61 9.54
C GLY A 13 -2.95 -14.40 8.75
N ARG A 14 -2.83 -13.55 7.75
CA ARG A 14 -3.89 -13.18 6.82
C ARG A 14 -3.32 -13.01 5.42
N VAL A 15 -4.05 -13.46 4.42
CA VAL A 15 -3.85 -13.09 3.02
C VAL A 15 -5.05 -12.29 2.55
N TYR A 16 -4.82 -11.38 1.62
CA TYR A 16 -5.87 -10.62 0.98
C TYR A 16 -5.54 -10.45 -0.50
N ALA A 17 -6.57 -10.40 -1.31
CA ALA A 17 -6.50 -10.10 -2.72
C ALA A 17 -7.67 -9.22 -3.08
N GLY A 18 -7.43 -8.22 -3.86
CA GLY A 18 -8.45 -7.31 -4.34
C GLY A 18 -8.21 -6.96 -5.79
N GLY A 19 -9.24 -6.54 -6.44
CA GLY A 19 -9.12 -6.08 -7.79
C GLY A 19 -10.40 -5.47 -8.29
N GLY A 20 -10.27 -4.63 -9.30
CA GLY A 20 -11.43 -3.99 -9.85
C GLY A 20 -11.15 -3.27 -11.15
N TRP A 21 -12.24 -2.86 -11.69
CA TRP A 21 -12.30 -2.13 -12.93
C TRP A 21 -13.10 -0.86 -12.71
N LYS A 22 -12.60 0.26 -13.22
CA LYS A 22 -13.24 1.57 -13.19
C LYS A 22 -13.44 2.06 -14.60
N ALA A 23 -14.67 2.39 -14.97
CA ALA A 23 -15.00 3.12 -16.19
C ALA A 23 -15.20 4.59 -15.86
N TYR A 24 -14.55 5.43 -16.62
CA TYR A 24 -14.65 6.88 -16.52
C TYR A 24 -15.36 7.40 -17.76
N TYR A 25 -16.47 8.09 -17.54
CA TYR A 25 -17.26 8.73 -18.58
C TYR A 25 -17.09 10.24 -18.46
N PHE A 26 -16.59 10.86 -19.50
CA PHE A 26 -16.48 12.30 -19.59
C PHE A 26 -17.39 12.81 -20.70
N MET A 27 -17.97 14.00 -20.54
CA MET A 27 -18.86 14.58 -21.52
C MET A 27 -18.26 14.54 -22.92
N GLY A 28 -18.96 13.88 -23.86
CA GLY A 28 -18.57 13.81 -25.27
C GLY A 28 -17.37 12.94 -25.61
N GLN A 29 -16.84 12.15 -24.66
CA GLN A 29 -15.72 11.27 -24.90
C GLN A 29 -16.10 9.80 -24.69
N ASN A 30 -15.38 8.92 -25.39
CA ASN A 30 -15.49 7.47 -25.17
C ASN A 30 -15.08 7.10 -23.74
N ALA A 31 -15.75 6.10 -23.19
CA ALA A 31 -15.42 5.55 -21.87
C ALA A 31 -13.93 5.15 -21.79
N LYS A 32 -13.28 5.55 -20.72
CA LYS A 32 -11.89 5.18 -20.42
C LYS A 32 -11.87 4.25 -19.24
N ASN A 33 -11.02 3.26 -19.27
CA ASN A 33 -11.00 2.17 -18.31
C ASN A 33 -9.67 2.13 -17.56
N SER A 34 -9.76 1.84 -16.28
CA SER A 34 -8.62 1.54 -15.41
C SER A 34 -8.85 0.21 -14.71
N THR A 35 -7.81 -0.57 -14.56
CA THR A 35 -7.82 -1.84 -13.84
C THR A 35 -6.80 -1.77 -12.74
N TYR A 36 -7.17 -2.20 -11.55
CA TYR A 36 -6.25 -2.40 -10.43
C TYR A 36 -6.37 -3.82 -9.89
N VAL A 37 -5.26 -4.35 -9.40
CA VAL A 37 -5.20 -5.63 -8.70
C VAL A 37 -4.23 -5.46 -7.54
N SER A 38 -4.62 -5.94 -6.37
CA SER A 38 -3.78 -5.95 -5.18
C SER A 38 -3.75 -7.36 -4.60
N PHE A 39 -2.60 -7.75 -4.10
CA PHE A 39 -2.43 -8.97 -3.34
C PHE A 39 -1.48 -8.68 -2.19
N GLY A 40 -1.79 -9.20 -1.01
CA GLY A 40 -0.90 -9.03 0.11
C GLY A 40 -1.09 -10.08 1.18
N PHE A 41 -0.11 -10.13 2.06
CA PHE A 41 -0.14 -11.01 3.22
C PHE A 41 0.48 -10.34 4.42
N ASN A 42 0.02 -10.73 5.60
CA ASN A 42 0.74 -10.55 6.85
C ASN A 42 0.75 -11.87 7.62
N ALA A 43 1.86 -12.16 8.23
CA ALA A 43 2.02 -13.39 8.98
C ALA A 43 2.92 -13.17 10.20
N GLN A 44 2.64 -13.89 11.27
CA GLN A 44 3.49 -13.93 12.45
C GLN A 44 3.75 -15.38 12.82
N VAL A 45 5.02 -15.74 12.84
CA VAL A 45 5.48 -17.08 13.20
C VAL A 45 6.55 -16.95 14.27
N LYS A 46 6.22 -17.34 15.51
CA LYS A 46 7.07 -17.10 16.69
C LYS A 46 7.44 -15.62 16.79
N ASP A 47 8.72 -15.33 16.77
CA ASP A 47 9.29 -13.99 16.90
C ASP A 47 9.42 -13.25 15.56
N PHE A 48 9.03 -13.88 14.45
CA PHE A 48 9.08 -13.27 13.13
C PHE A 48 7.72 -12.74 12.70
N SER A 49 7.73 -11.54 12.14
CA SER A 49 6.57 -10.93 11.45
C SER A 49 6.92 -10.67 9.98
N PHE A 50 6.05 -11.09 9.10
CA PHE A 50 6.20 -10.98 7.65
C PHE A 50 5.07 -10.13 7.09
N TYR A 51 5.40 -9.21 6.21
CA TYR A 51 4.45 -8.38 5.47
C TYR A 51 4.88 -8.34 4.01
N GLY A 52 3.94 -8.49 3.12
CA GLY A 52 4.21 -8.32 1.71
C GLY A 52 2.98 -7.89 0.96
N ASP A 53 3.18 -7.09 -0.06
CA ASP A 53 2.14 -6.63 -0.97
C ASP A 53 2.64 -6.53 -2.39
N ILE A 54 1.74 -6.76 -3.32
CA ILE A 54 1.92 -6.57 -4.75
C ILE A 54 0.69 -5.82 -5.25
N ASP A 55 0.92 -4.64 -5.82
CA ASP A 55 -0.11 -3.80 -6.38
C ASP A 55 0.14 -3.57 -7.86
N TYR A 56 -0.90 -3.71 -8.65
CA TYR A 56 -0.93 -3.38 -10.06
C TYR A 56 -1.98 -2.30 -10.32
N ASN A 57 -1.58 -1.24 -11.00
CA ASN A 57 -2.51 -0.20 -11.46
C ASN A 57 -2.20 0.16 -12.91
N SER A 58 -3.14 -0.09 -13.80
CA SER A 58 -2.92 0.13 -15.24
C SER A 58 -2.84 1.62 -15.58
N ARG A 59 -3.74 2.43 -15.05
CA ARG A 59 -3.87 3.87 -15.33
C ARG A 59 -4.75 4.54 -14.31
N ASP A 60 -4.53 5.83 -14.10
CA ASP A 60 -5.45 6.69 -13.36
C ASP A 60 -6.04 7.76 -14.26
N TYR A 61 -7.34 7.99 -14.12
CA TYR A 61 -8.07 9.01 -14.86
C TYR A 61 -8.72 10.00 -13.91
N THR A 62 -8.61 11.26 -14.25
CA THR A 62 -9.45 12.36 -13.73
C THR A 62 -10.24 12.97 -14.87
N ALA A 63 -11.10 13.96 -14.61
CA ALA A 63 -11.90 14.64 -15.64
C ALA A 63 -11.04 15.17 -16.80
N LEU A 64 -9.84 15.68 -16.51
CA LEU A 64 -8.97 16.37 -17.46
C LEU A 64 -7.62 15.67 -17.68
N ALA A 65 -7.28 14.63 -16.90
CA ALA A 65 -5.96 14.02 -16.94
C ALA A 65 -6.00 12.51 -16.99
N CYS A 66 -5.02 11.95 -17.67
CA CYS A 66 -4.73 10.52 -17.68
C CYS A 66 -3.28 10.30 -17.25
N THR A 67 -3.07 9.54 -16.19
CA THR A 67 -1.75 9.13 -15.73
C THR A 67 -1.51 7.68 -16.10
N THR A 68 -0.42 7.42 -16.81
CA THR A 68 0.06 6.09 -17.16
C THR A 68 1.35 5.80 -16.42
N TYR A 69 1.57 4.56 -16.06
CA TYR A 69 2.75 4.11 -15.33
C TYR A 69 3.61 3.21 -16.22
N SER A 70 4.93 3.42 -16.26
CA SER A 70 5.85 2.58 -17.03
C SER A 70 6.02 1.19 -16.39
N HIS A 71 5.99 1.17 -15.05
CA HIS A 71 6.00 -0.05 -14.25
C HIS A 71 4.76 -0.06 -13.35
N PRO A 72 3.63 -0.57 -13.88
CA PRO A 72 2.35 -0.55 -13.16
C PRO A 72 2.30 -1.54 -11.99
N LEU A 73 3.31 -2.40 -11.87
CA LEU A 73 3.42 -3.39 -10.80
C LEU A 73 4.41 -2.90 -9.74
N VAL A 74 3.94 -2.81 -8.50
CA VAL A 74 4.76 -2.46 -7.33
C VAL A 74 4.72 -3.63 -6.36
N ALA A 75 5.87 -4.05 -5.86
CA ALA A 75 5.97 -5.10 -4.86
C ALA A 75 6.84 -4.66 -3.70
N ASN A 76 6.39 -4.94 -2.48
CA ASN A 76 7.08 -4.65 -1.24
C ASN A 76 7.13 -5.90 -0.35
N LEU A 77 8.19 -6.03 0.42
CA LEU A 77 8.35 -7.11 1.39
C LEU A 77 9.03 -6.56 2.64
N GLN A 78 8.50 -6.93 3.80
CA GLN A 78 9.11 -6.60 5.09
C GLN A 78 9.15 -7.84 5.98
N VAL A 79 10.29 -8.04 6.62
CA VAL A 79 10.51 -9.09 7.61
C VAL A 79 11.05 -8.46 8.87
N ASN A 80 10.40 -8.70 10.01
CA ASN A 80 10.85 -8.21 11.31
C ASN A 80 11.14 -9.38 12.23
N TYR A 81 12.17 -9.21 13.04
CA TYR A 81 12.42 -10.07 14.21
C TYR A 81 12.09 -9.30 15.48
N ASN A 82 11.16 -9.82 16.26
CA ASN A 82 10.66 -9.20 17.48
C ASN A 82 11.43 -9.78 18.69
N PHE A 83 12.35 -9.02 19.24
CA PHE A 83 13.10 -9.41 20.45
C PHE A 83 12.20 -9.37 21.69
N THR A 84 11.31 -8.38 21.72
CA THR A 84 10.29 -8.21 22.76
C THR A 84 9.04 -7.62 22.11
N PRO A 85 7.88 -7.59 22.79
CA PRO A 85 6.69 -6.88 22.30
C PRO A 85 6.92 -5.40 21.97
N ASP A 86 7.98 -4.82 22.53
CA ASP A 86 8.29 -3.39 22.41
C ASP A 86 9.52 -3.09 21.56
N PHE A 87 10.26 -4.13 21.13
CA PHE A 87 11.49 -3.95 20.36
C PHE A 87 11.59 -4.95 19.21
N TYR A 88 11.72 -4.44 18.01
CA TYR A 88 12.02 -5.25 16.84
C TYR A 88 13.06 -4.60 15.92
N ILE A 89 13.73 -5.45 15.15
CA ILE A 89 14.57 -5.09 14.02
C ILE A 89 13.97 -5.73 12.78
N GLY A 90 13.91 -5.00 11.69
CA GLY A 90 13.37 -5.48 10.44
C GLY A 90 14.16 -5.05 9.23
N VAL A 91 13.93 -5.76 8.14
CA VAL A 91 14.37 -5.39 6.79
C VAL A 91 13.13 -5.20 5.94
N CYS A 92 13.05 -4.07 5.26
CA CYS A 92 12.01 -3.76 4.32
C CYS A 92 12.62 -3.58 2.93
N LEU A 93 12.09 -4.29 1.96
CA LEU A 93 12.43 -4.17 0.55
C LEU A 93 11.27 -3.48 -0.17
N GLN A 94 11.49 -2.26 -0.62
CA GLN A 94 10.48 -1.49 -1.36
C GLN A 94 10.80 -1.47 -2.84
N HIS A 95 9.77 -1.38 -3.66
CA HIS A 95 9.87 -1.30 -5.11
C HIS A 95 10.73 -2.43 -5.72
N ILE A 96 10.48 -3.68 -5.28
CA ILE A 96 11.23 -4.87 -5.75
C ILE A 96 11.13 -5.00 -7.27
N THR A 97 10.04 -4.57 -7.87
CA THR A 97 9.77 -4.65 -9.31
C THR A 97 10.51 -3.60 -10.14
N GLY A 98 11.19 -2.64 -9.52
CA GLY A 98 12.04 -1.68 -10.20
C GLY A 98 11.56 -0.23 -10.16
N GLU A 99 12.03 0.54 -11.10
CA GLU A 99 11.87 2.00 -11.15
C GLU A 99 10.43 2.40 -11.51
N TYR A 100 9.86 3.31 -10.73
CA TYR A 100 8.53 3.85 -10.96
C TYR A 100 8.62 5.11 -11.83
N GLN A 101 7.90 5.13 -12.94
CA GLN A 101 7.78 6.29 -13.80
C GLN A 101 6.30 6.55 -14.10
N SER A 102 5.88 7.79 -14.05
CA SER A 102 4.53 8.17 -14.42
C SER A 102 4.53 9.24 -15.51
N LYS A 103 3.58 9.14 -16.41
CA LYS A 103 3.31 10.13 -17.45
C LYS A 103 1.87 10.61 -17.30
N THR A 104 1.70 11.87 -16.98
CA THR A 104 0.39 12.51 -16.86
C THR A 104 0.16 13.37 -18.09
N THR A 105 -0.91 13.09 -18.81
CA THR A 105 -1.39 13.91 -19.92
C THR A 105 -2.66 14.63 -19.50
N THR A 106 -2.64 15.93 -19.47
CA THR A 106 -3.80 16.79 -19.17
C THR A 106 -4.29 17.42 -20.47
N VAL A 107 -5.60 17.41 -20.70
CA VAL A 107 -6.26 18.04 -21.83
C VAL A 107 -7.37 18.92 -21.30
N ASP A 108 -7.30 20.22 -21.58
CA ASP A 108 -8.30 21.21 -21.23
C ASP A 108 -8.59 22.09 -22.46
N GLY A 109 -9.74 21.83 -23.09
CA GLY A 109 -10.11 22.50 -24.35
C GLY A 109 -9.05 22.27 -25.44
N SER A 110 -8.45 23.36 -25.93
CA SER A 110 -7.36 23.33 -26.90
C SER A 110 -5.95 23.17 -26.29
N PHE A 111 -5.86 23.24 -24.97
CA PHE A 111 -4.59 23.11 -24.26
C PHE A 111 -4.28 21.63 -23.94
N ARG A 112 -3.08 21.20 -24.27
CA ARG A 112 -2.57 19.87 -23.92
C ARG A 112 -1.24 20.00 -23.21
N SER A 113 -1.18 19.52 -21.97
CA SER A 113 0.05 19.43 -21.18
C SER A 113 0.45 17.97 -21.02
N ILE A 114 1.74 17.69 -21.15
CA ILE A 114 2.31 16.36 -20.86
C ILE A 114 3.39 16.56 -19.81
N VAL A 115 3.19 15.97 -18.64
CA VAL A 115 4.15 15.95 -17.55
C VAL A 115 4.66 14.52 -17.39
N GLU A 116 5.95 14.34 -17.61
CA GLU A 116 6.63 13.05 -17.37
C GLU A 116 7.43 13.16 -16.08
N ASN A 117 7.05 12.37 -15.09
CA ASN A 117 7.73 12.32 -13.81
C ASN A 117 8.58 11.05 -13.77
N HIS A 118 9.89 11.23 -13.72
CA HIS A 118 10.85 10.14 -13.52
C HIS A 118 11.25 10.12 -12.05
N TYR A 119 10.65 9.22 -11.29
CA TYR A 119 11.00 9.03 -9.89
C TYR A 119 12.25 8.15 -9.77
N LYS A 120 13.42 8.69 -10.12
CA LYS A 120 14.72 8.01 -9.97
C LYS A 120 14.97 7.51 -8.54
N ASP A 121 14.29 8.14 -7.59
CA ASP A 121 14.38 7.79 -6.17
C ASP A 121 13.50 6.60 -5.77
N GLN A 122 12.63 6.10 -6.63
CA GLN A 122 11.77 4.96 -6.35
C GLN A 122 12.30 3.66 -6.98
N LYS A 123 13.61 3.50 -6.99
CA LYS A 123 14.27 2.23 -7.28
C LYS A 123 14.13 1.28 -6.11
N PHE A 124 14.47 0.03 -6.32
CA PHE A 124 14.64 -0.93 -5.24
C PHE A 124 15.39 -0.33 -4.05
N ARG A 125 14.75 -0.29 -2.90
CA ARG A 125 15.27 0.31 -1.67
C ARG A 125 15.21 -0.70 -0.54
N PRO A 126 16.36 -1.23 -0.11
CA PRO A 126 16.45 -1.93 1.14
C PRO A 126 16.52 -0.94 2.30
N TRP A 127 15.69 -1.14 3.32
CA TRP A 127 15.68 -0.36 4.56
C TRP A 127 15.89 -1.28 5.74
N VAL A 128 16.68 -0.83 6.69
CA VAL A 128 16.73 -1.44 8.01
C VAL A 128 15.84 -0.63 8.94
N ILE A 129 14.92 -1.32 9.60
CA ILE A 129 13.97 -0.73 10.53
C ILE A 129 14.38 -1.17 11.93
N LEU A 130 14.57 -0.21 12.81
CA LEU A 130 14.74 -0.44 14.22
C LEU A 130 13.63 0.32 14.95
N ARG A 131 12.79 -0.41 15.68
CA ARG A 131 11.71 0.20 16.43
C ARG A 131 11.74 -0.24 17.87
N TYR A 132 11.71 0.76 18.75
CA TYR A 132 11.53 0.58 20.18
C TYR A 132 10.34 1.41 20.66
N THR A 133 9.41 0.78 21.37
CA THR A 133 8.22 1.44 21.93
C THR A 133 8.42 1.64 23.41
N PHE A 134 8.56 2.89 23.83
CA PHE A 134 8.61 3.24 25.25
C PHE A 134 7.20 3.18 25.84
N ARG A 135 6.93 2.20 26.70
CA ARG A 135 5.71 2.19 27.50
C ARG A 135 6.01 2.81 28.84
N LYS A 136 5.47 4.00 29.10
CA LYS A 136 5.39 4.52 30.46
C LYS A 136 4.47 3.57 31.22
N ASN A 137 4.89 3.02 32.37
CA ASN A 137 4.13 2.09 33.20
C ASN A 137 2.70 2.61 33.42
N ALA A 138 1.83 2.38 32.47
CA ALA A 138 0.41 2.53 32.63
C ALA A 138 -0.06 1.27 33.34
N ASP A 139 -0.60 1.44 34.52
CA ASP A 139 -1.14 0.47 35.43
C ASP A 139 -1.31 -0.97 34.89
N LYS A 140 -0.68 -1.92 35.60
CA LYS A 140 -0.78 -3.37 35.41
C LYS A 140 -2.20 -3.96 35.43
N LYS A 141 -3.24 -3.14 35.28
CA LYS A 141 -4.65 -3.54 35.35
C LYS A 141 -5.41 -3.60 34.03
N HIS A 142 -4.82 -3.24 32.91
CA HIS A 142 -5.49 -3.45 31.63
C HIS A 142 -5.20 -4.85 31.10
N LYS A 143 -6.15 -5.76 31.36
CA LYS A 143 -6.21 -7.10 30.78
C LYS A 143 -6.03 -7.01 29.27
N LEU A 144 -5.18 -7.89 28.73
CA LEU A 144 -4.83 -8.04 27.31
C LEU A 144 -6.02 -8.06 26.30
N GLY A 145 -7.26 -8.16 26.78
CA GLY A 145 -8.45 -8.19 25.93
C GLY A 145 -8.87 -6.85 25.31
N LYS A 146 -8.33 -5.71 25.79
CA LYS A 146 -8.68 -4.38 25.26
C LYS A 146 -7.71 -3.85 24.19
N VAL A 147 -6.53 -4.43 24.06
CA VAL A 147 -5.50 -3.94 23.12
C VAL A 147 -5.80 -4.32 21.67
N LEU A 148 -6.62 -5.34 21.45
CA LEU A 148 -6.99 -5.77 20.09
C LEU A 148 -8.05 -4.88 19.42
N ASN A 149 -8.77 -4.06 20.20
CA ASN A 149 -9.79 -3.14 19.64
C ASN A 149 -9.30 -1.69 19.48
N SER A 150 -8.09 -1.37 19.93
CA SER A 150 -7.57 0.00 19.82
C SER A 150 -6.85 0.29 18.49
N THR A 151 -6.73 -0.69 17.63
CA THR A 151 -6.09 -0.51 16.31
C THR A 151 -7.00 0.21 15.31
N GLU A 152 -8.30 0.28 15.58
CA GLU A 152 -9.23 1.04 14.73
C GLU A 152 -9.37 2.51 15.12
N GLU A 153 -9.02 2.88 16.36
CA GLU A 153 -9.09 4.28 16.82
C GLU A 153 -7.80 5.09 16.61
N GLY A 154 -6.72 4.44 16.18
CA GLY A 154 -5.40 5.07 15.99
C GLY A 154 -5.25 5.93 14.74
N ILE A 155 -6.26 6.02 13.87
CA ILE A 155 -6.20 6.80 12.61
C ILE A 155 -6.80 8.22 12.77
N SER A 156 -7.25 8.59 13.92
CA SER A 156 -7.97 9.85 14.15
C SER A 156 -7.15 10.99 14.78
N ILE A 157 -5.82 10.97 14.72
CA ILE A 157 -5.02 12.11 15.16
C ILE A 157 -4.06 12.55 14.06
N ILE A 158 -4.63 13.19 13.03
CA ILE A 158 -3.96 14.27 12.31
C ILE A 158 -4.99 15.39 12.15
N LYS A 159 -4.98 16.31 13.08
CA LYS A 159 -5.46 17.67 12.91
C LYS A 159 -4.28 18.58 12.97
#